data_0fa1371d1841f2168609d66bf34e0d2f
#
_entry.id   0fa1371d1841f2168609d66bf34e0d2f
#
_cell.length_a   1.000
_cell.length_b   1.000
_cell.length_c   1.000
_cell.angle_alpha   90.00
_cell.angle_beta   90.00
_cell.angle_gamma   90.00
#
_symmetry.space_group_name_H-M   'P 1'
#
loop_
_entity.id
_entity.type
_entity.pdbx_description
1 polymer ?
#
loop_
_entity_poly.entity_id
_entity_poly.type
_entity_poly.pdbx_seq_one_letter_code
_entity_poly.pdbx_strand_id
1 'polypeptide(L)'
;MNANLIKIFLIFTIPLFALNISVTILPQKGVIKSIAPDVKVNVMVPPGNSPATYSPDFKQLKAIKNSQVYFSIGVPFDKKYLNKIKEINPNIKIVYFGKYLKTSNNPHIWLSPAFLQLEAKVVLDTLIDINPKDKEIYLQNYKKYINKLANLEVKGFKEIKQKAFITFHPSFYYFAKDFHLKEIALQKQGKAPSFKYLAKVIQIAKKEHIKTVIIAPEFPKKYAKIVAQKIGAKVKVISPLNEEPTKTIEELIKALQ
;
A
#
# COMPACT_ATOMS: atom_id res chain seq x y z
N MET A 1 29.86 -47.56 -45.50
CA MET A 1 28.64 -46.71 -45.55
C MET A 1 28.31 -46.30 -44.12
N ASN A 2 28.72 -45.10 -43.69
CA ASN A 2 28.45 -44.63 -42.34
C ASN A 2 27.23 -43.70 -42.41
N ALA A 3 26.11 -44.17 -41.83
CA ALA A 3 24.89 -43.38 -41.68
C ALA A 3 25.03 -42.44 -40.47
N ASN A 4 25.27 -41.14 -40.70
CA ASN A 4 25.23 -40.14 -39.69
C ASN A 4 23.76 -39.88 -39.27
N LEU A 5 23.34 -40.37 -38.09
CA LEU A 5 22.08 -40.01 -37.47
C LEU A 5 22.16 -38.59 -36.90
N ILE A 6 21.57 -37.62 -37.59
CA ILE A 6 21.35 -36.27 -37.08
C ILE A 6 20.25 -36.34 -36.03
N LYS A 7 20.62 -36.22 -34.75
CA LYS A 7 19.64 -36.04 -33.63
C LYS A 7 19.12 -34.64 -33.67
N ILE A 8 17.90 -34.44 -34.19
CA ILE A 8 17.18 -33.17 -34.10
C ILE A 8 16.68 -33.02 -32.66
N PHE A 9 17.32 -32.11 -31.91
CA PHE A 9 16.80 -31.67 -30.60
C PHE A 9 15.66 -30.69 -30.85
N LEU A 10 14.42 -31.15 -30.72
CA LEU A 10 13.27 -30.24 -30.65
C LEU A 10 13.33 -29.48 -29.31
N ILE A 11 13.77 -28.22 -29.35
CA ILE A 11 13.64 -27.30 -28.22
C ILE A 11 12.17 -26.91 -28.16
N PHE A 12 11.41 -27.53 -27.25
CA PHE A 12 10.07 -27.10 -26.87
C PHE A 12 10.22 -25.78 -26.11
N THR A 13 10.06 -24.65 -26.79
CA THR A 13 9.89 -23.35 -26.15
C THR A 13 8.50 -23.34 -25.52
N ILE A 14 8.41 -23.63 -24.22
CA ILE A 14 7.20 -23.40 -23.47
C ILE A 14 6.97 -21.89 -23.47
N PRO A 15 5.83 -21.38 -23.99
CA PRO A 15 5.55 -19.97 -23.97
C PRO A 15 5.58 -19.50 -22.51
N LEU A 16 6.49 -18.61 -22.19
CA LEU A 16 6.58 -17.95 -20.91
C LEU A 16 5.38 -17.01 -20.79
N PHE A 17 4.25 -17.52 -20.34
CA PHE A 17 3.10 -16.67 -20.04
C PHE A 17 3.51 -15.72 -18.92
N ALA A 18 3.71 -14.45 -19.26
CA ALA A 18 3.98 -13.42 -18.26
C ALA A 18 2.84 -13.40 -17.25
N LEU A 19 3.17 -13.61 -15.98
CA LEU A 19 2.20 -13.57 -14.89
C LEU A 19 1.59 -12.17 -14.82
N ASN A 20 0.27 -12.09 -14.99
CA ASN A 20 -0.47 -10.85 -14.91
C ASN A 20 -1.27 -10.79 -13.60
N ILE A 21 -1.04 -9.76 -12.81
CA ILE A 21 -1.70 -9.52 -11.53
C ILE A 21 -2.39 -8.17 -11.58
N SER A 22 -3.58 -8.08 -11.00
CA SER A 22 -4.25 -6.81 -10.75
C SER A 22 -4.29 -6.52 -9.26
N VAL A 23 -4.16 -5.24 -8.91
CA VAL A 23 -4.19 -4.75 -7.53
C VAL A 23 -5.12 -3.54 -7.42
N THR A 24 -5.65 -3.29 -6.23
CA THR A 24 -6.51 -2.13 -6.01
C THR A 24 -5.72 -0.84 -6.04
N ILE A 25 -4.62 -0.75 -5.28
CA ILE A 25 -3.85 0.48 -5.08
C ILE A 25 -2.37 0.29 -5.39
N LEU A 26 -1.70 1.40 -5.67
CA LEU A 26 -0.30 1.43 -6.07
C LEU A 26 0.68 0.81 -5.05
N PRO A 27 0.54 0.99 -3.71
CA PRO A 27 1.40 0.32 -2.72
C PRO A 27 1.45 -1.20 -2.86
N GLN A 28 0.34 -1.85 -3.18
CA GLN A 28 0.29 -3.30 -3.39
C GLN A 28 1.18 -3.75 -4.56
N LYS A 29 1.25 -2.93 -5.64
CA LYS A 29 2.18 -3.18 -6.74
C LYS A 29 3.63 -3.18 -6.25
N GLY A 30 4.01 -2.23 -5.38
CA GLY A 30 5.35 -2.15 -4.82
C GLY A 30 5.73 -3.38 -4.00
N VAL A 31 4.82 -3.90 -3.17
CA VAL A 31 5.02 -5.15 -2.42
C VAL A 31 5.24 -6.32 -3.38
N ILE A 32 4.37 -6.48 -4.40
CA ILE A 32 4.48 -7.55 -5.39
C ILE A 32 5.82 -7.46 -6.15
N LYS A 33 6.18 -6.26 -6.63
CA LYS A 33 7.43 -6.02 -7.37
C LYS A 33 8.68 -6.23 -6.52
N SER A 34 8.59 -6.05 -5.22
CA SER A 34 9.70 -6.36 -4.29
C SER A 34 9.96 -7.86 -4.18
N ILE A 35 8.96 -8.72 -4.44
CA ILE A 35 9.07 -10.18 -4.37
C ILE A 35 9.25 -10.78 -5.77
N ALA A 36 8.50 -10.29 -6.75
CA ALA A 36 8.47 -10.75 -8.14
C ALA A 36 8.62 -9.56 -9.11
N PRO A 37 9.85 -9.09 -9.37
CA PRO A 37 10.10 -7.87 -10.15
C PRO A 37 9.59 -7.94 -11.59
N ASP A 38 9.58 -9.13 -12.19
CA ASP A 38 9.24 -9.33 -13.61
C ASP A 38 7.72 -9.49 -13.86
N VAL A 39 6.92 -9.66 -12.79
CA VAL A 39 5.47 -9.82 -12.91
C VAL A 39 4.80 -8.54 -13.40
N LYS A 40 3.89 -8.66 -14.37
CA LYS A 40 3.09 -7.53 -14.85
C LYS A 40 1.98 -7.20 -13.85
N VAL A 41 1.95 -5.98 -13.33
CA VAL A 41 0.94 -5.53 -12.35
C VAL A 41 0.09 -4.41 -12.92
N ASN A 42 -1.22 -4.64 -12.97
CA ASN A 42 -2.24 -3.64 -13.31
C ASN A 42 -2.80 -3.02 -12.02
N VAL A 43 -2.77 -1.69 -11.93
CA VAL A 43 -3.27 -0.94 -10.77
C VAL A 43 -4.62 -0.33 -11.12
N MET A 44 -5.64 -0.64 -10.31
CA MET A 44 -7.02 -0.19 -10.57
C MET A 44 -7.26 1.26 -10.15
N VAL A 45 -6.58 1.74 -9.13
CA VAL A 45 -6.64 3.16 -8.71
C VAL A 45 -5.28 3.79 -8.98
N PRO A 46 -5.14 4.58 -10.08
CA PRO A 46 -3.86 5.18 -10.46
C PRO A 46 -3.40 6.26 -9.48
N PRO A 47 -2.10 6.64 -9.51
CA PRO A 47 -1.56 7.72 -8.69
C PRO A 47 -2.38 9.02 -8.77
N GLY A 48 -2.50 9.73 -7.65
CA GLY A 48 -3.23 10.99 -7.56
C GLY A 48 -4.76 10.85 -7.44
N ASN A 49 -5.28 9.62 -7.47
CA ASN A 49 -6.71 9.36 -7.31
C ASN A 49 -7.03 8.77 -5.94
N SER A 50 -8.21 9.11 -5.42
CA SER A 50 -8.70 8.55 -4.16
C SER A 50 -9.42 7.22 -4.37
N PRO A 51 -9.05 6.14 -3.66
CA PRO A 51 -9.76 4.87 -3.72
C PRO A 51 -11.23 4.94 -3.25
N ALA A 52 -11.63 6.05 -2.62
CA ALA A 52 -13.01 6.26 -2.19
C ALA A 52 -13.93 6.74 -3.32
N THR A 53 -13.39 7.43 -4.34
CA THR A 53 -14.20 8.11 -5.37
C THR A 53 -13.86 7.70 -6.79
N TYR A 54 -12.74 7.02 -7.00
CA TYR A 54 -12.27 6.63 -8.33
C TYR A 54 -13.19 5.62 -9.02
N SER A 55 -13.34 5.78 -10.33
CA SER A 55 -14.00 4.80 -11.21
C SER A 55 -13.00 4.34 -12.27
N PRO A 56 -12.83 3.01 -12.48
CA PRO A 56 -11.86 2.50 -13.43
C PRO A 56 -12.29 2.78 -14.88
N ASP A 57 -11.33 3.01 -15.75
CA ASP A 57 -11.54 3.15 -17.17
C ASP A 57 -11.64 1.78 -17.88
N PHE A 58 -11.98 1.82 -19.19
CA PHE A 58 -12.11 0.62 -20.00
C PHE A 58 -10.80 -0.19 -20.10
N LYS A 59 -9.64 0.48 -20.18
CA LYS A 59 -8.33 -0.16 -20.28
C LYS A 59 -8.01 -0.97 -19.02
N GLN A 60 -8.32 -0.40 -17.86
CA GLN A 60 -8.13 -1.07 -16.56
C GLN A 60 -9.05 -2.30 -16.42
N LEU A 61 -10.33 -2.15 -16.77
CA LEU A 61 -11.28 -3.27 -16.77
C LEU A 61 -10.87 -4.36 -17.77
N LYS A 62 -10.39 -3.99 -18.97
CA LYS A 62 -9.86 -4.94 -19.95
C LYS A 62 -8.66 -5.73 -19.42
N ALA A 63 -7.78 -5.10 -18.63
CA ALA A 63 -6.62 -5.77 -18.04
C ALA A 63 -7.01 -6.87 -17.02
N ILE A 64 -8.16 -6.73 -16.35
CA ILE A 64 -8.72 -7.74 -15.45
C ILE A 64 -8.97 -9.06 -16.16
N LYS A 65 -9.41 -9.04 -17.41
CA LYS A 65 -9.69 -10.26 -18.20
C LYS A 65 -8.50 -11.21 -18.28
N ASN A 66 -7.29 -10.66 -18.29
CA ASN A 66 -6.04 -11.42 -18.43
C ASN A 66 -5.30 -11.63 -17.10
N SER A 67 -5.86 -11.19 -15.97
CA SER A 67 -5.22 -11.32 -14.66
C SER A 67 -5.52 -12.67 -14.04
N GLN A 68 -4.50 -13.36 -13.53
CA GLN A 68 -4.65 -14.60 -12.77
C GLN A 68 -5.11 -14.33 -11.33
N VAL A 69 -4.65 -13.20 -10.76
CA VAL A 69 -4.96 -12.80 -9.39
C VAL A 69 -5.36 -11.35 -9.32
N TYR A 70 -6.31 -11.05 -8.45
CA TYR A 70 -6.64 -9.71 -7.98
C TYR A 70 -6.39 -9.61 -6.48
N PHE A 71 -5.47 -8.74 -6.07
CA PHE A 71 -5.24 -8.44 -4.65
C PHE A 71 -6.12 -7.26 -4.22
N SER A 72 -7.11 -7.54 -3.41
CA SER A 72 -7.99 -6.56 -2.78
C SER A 72 -7.43 -6.11 -1.44
N ILE A 73 -7.59 -4.83 -1.10
CA ILE A 73 -7.16 -4.24 0.19
C ILE A 73 -8.36 -3.82 1.07
N GLY A 74 -9.59 -3.89 0.54
CA GLY A 74 -10.81 -3.59 1.29
C GLY A 74 -11.21 -2.12 1.38
N VAL A 75 -10.62 -1.27 0.55
CA VAL A 75 -11.02 0.14 0.40
C VAL A 75 -12.39 0.25 -0.29
N PRO A 76 -13.07 1.42 -0.27
CA PRO A 76 -14.38 1.58 -0.91
C PRO A 76 -14.42 1.17 -2.38
N PHE A 77 -13.31 1.33 -3.13
CA PHE A 77 -13.19 0.83 -4.50
C PHE A 77 -13.50 -0.68 -4.58
N ASP A 78 -12.89 -1.49 -3.74
CA ASP A 78 -13.10 -2.94 -3.75
C ASP A 78 -14.56 -3.29 -3.48
N LYS A 79 -15.17 -2.65 -2.47
CA LYS A 79 -16.58 -2.87 -2.14
C LYS A 79 -17.51 -2.60 -3.32
N LYS A 80 -17.15 -1.62 -4.17
CA LYS A 80 -17.94 -1.21 -5.32
C LYS A 80 -17.72 -2.12 -6.55
N TYR A 81 -16.48 -2.57 -6.78
CA TYR A 81 -16.10 -3.17 -8.07
C TYR A 81 -15.76 -4.66 -8.04
N LEU A 82 -15.63 -5.32 -6.87
CA LEU A 82 -15.27 -6.75 -6.81
C LEU A 82 -16.24 -7.66 -7.57
N ASN A 83 -17.53 -7.41 -7.52
CA ASN A 83 -18.50 -8.19 -8.29
C ASN A 83 -18.29 -8.00 -9.79
N LYS A 84 -18.07 -6.76 -10.24
CA LYS A 84 -17.78 -6.47 -11.64
C LYS A 84 -16.47 -7.10 -12.12
N ILE A 85 -15.45 -7.14 -11.28
CA ILE A 85 -14.19 -7.81 -11.56
C ILE A 85 -14.41 -9.31 -11.77
N LYS A 86 -15.24 -9.96 -10.94
CA LYS A 86 -15.62 -11.38 -11.09
C LYS A 86 -16.46 -11.64 -12.34
N GLU A 87 -17.36 -10.72 -12.71
CA GLU A 87 -18.13 -10.83 -13.95
C GLU A 87 -17.23 -10.79 -15.19
N ILE A 88 -16.20 -9.90 -15.18
CA ILE A 88 -15.24 -9.77 -16.29
C ILE A 88 -14.32 -10.99 -16.41
N ASN A 89 -13.90 -11.53 -15.27
CA ASN A 89 -13.05 -12.71 -15.20
C ASN A 89 -13.52 -13.66 -14.09
N PRO A 90 -14.42 -14.61 -14.41
CA PRO A 90 -14.95 -15.55 -13.42
C PRO A 90 -13.87 -16.45 -12.75
N ASN A 91 -12.76 -16.67 -13.45
CA ASN A 91 -11.67 -17.53 -12.99
C ASN A 91 -10.60 -16.77 -12.19
N ILE A 92 -10.74 -15.44 -12.00
CA ILE A 92 -9.74 -14.66 -11.28
C ILE A 92 -9.69 -15.08 -9.81
N LYS A 93 -8.49 -15.37 -9.30
CA LYS A 93 -8.27 -15.62 -7.88
C LYS A 93 -8.30 -14.28 -7.13
N ILE A 94 -9.28 -14.08 -6.27
CA ILE A 94 -9.35 -12.88 -5.42
C ILE A 94 -8.68 -13.19 -4.10
N VAL A 95 -7.64 -12.40 -3.76
CA VAL A 95 -6.91 -12.47 -2.50
C VAL A 95 -7.15 -11.17 -1.72
N TYR A 96 -7.72 -11.29 -0.53
CA TYR A 96 -8.02 -10.15 0.32
C TYR A 96 -7.01 -10.07 1.47
N PHE A 97 -6.21 -9.04 1.51
CA PHE A 97 -5.20 -8.83 2.54
C PHE A 97 -5.80 -8.70 3.95
N GLY A 98 -6.94 -8.04 4.08
CA GLY A 98 -7.63 -7.87 5.36
C GLY A 98 -8.26 -9.13 5.95
N LYS A 99 -8.33 -10.25 5.22
CA LYS A 99 -9.02 -11.46 5.68
C LYS A 99 -8.43 -12.07 6.95
N TYR A 100 -7.13 -11.99 7.12
CA TYR A 100 -6.41 -12.55 8.27
C TYR A 100 -6.19 -11.56 9.40
N LEU A 101 -6.59 -10.30 9.18
CA LEU A 101 -6.38 -9.23 10.12
C LEU A 101 -7.73 -8.89 10.76
N LYS A 102 -7.90 -9.15 12.04
CA LYS A 102 -9.01 -8.58 12.84
C LYS A 102 -8.74 -7.08 12.98
N THR A 103 -8.85 -6.36 11.85
CA THR A 103 -8.54 -4.95 11.81
C THR A 103 -9.75 -4.13 12.21
N SER A 104 -9.50 -2.94 12.71
CA SER A 104 -10.51 -1.90 12.84
C SER A 104 -11.09 -1.55 11.46
N ASN A 105 -12.12 -0.73 11.39
CA ASN A 105 -12.70 -0.26 10.12
C ASN A 105 -11.74 0.62 9.27
N ASN A 106 -10.47 0.76 9.67
CA ASN A 106 -9.45 1.50 8.92
C ASN A 106 -8.71 0.56 7.96
N PRO A 107 -8.77 0.78 6.63
CA PRO A 107 -8.16 -0.11 5.64
C PRO A 107 -6.66 0.12 5.43
N HIS A 108 -6.03 1.16 6.02
CA HIS A 108 -4.67 1.61 5.68
C HIS A 108 -3.55 0.74 6.27
N ILE A 109 -3.67 -0.59 6.14
CA ILE A 109 -2.72 -1.57 6.71
C ILE A 109 -1.34 -1.51 6.05
N TRP A 110 -1.26 -1.11 4.78
CA TRP A 110 0.00 -1.00 4.01
C TRP A 110 0.96 0.10 4.49
N LEU A 111 0.58 0.87 5.52
CA LEU A 111 1.39 1.92 6.13
C LEU A 111 1.97 1.51 7.48
N SER A 112 1.90 0.23 7.81
CA SER A 112 2.45 -0.39 9.01
C SER A 112 3.56 -1.36 8.61
N PRO A 113 4.79 -1.26 9.15
CA PRO A 113 5.82 -2.27 8.94
C PRO A 113 5.36 -3.68 9.31
N ALA A 114 4.67 -3.83 10.44
CA ALA A 114 4.18 -5.12 10.92
C ALA A 114 3.15 -5.73 9.95
N PHE A 115 2.17 -4.95 9.48
CA PHE A 115 1.19 -5.47 8.52
C PHE A 115 1.77 -5.70 7.13
N LEU A 116 2.75 -4.91 6.69
CA LEU A 116 3.46 -5.15 5.42
C LEU A 116 4.20 -6.49 5.41
N GLN A 117 4.70 -6.97 6.56
CA GLN A 117 5.29 -8.32 6.65
C GLN A 117 4.23 -9.40 6.37
N LEU A 118 3.02 -9.23 6.92
CA LEU A 118 1.90 -10.15 6.66
C LEU A 118 1.42 -10.07 5.21
N GLU A 119 1.29 -8.86 4.64
CA GLU A 119 0.95 -8.67 3.23
C GLU A 119 1.99 -9.33 2.31
N ALA A 120 3.27 -9.12 2.58
CA ALA A 120 4.35 -9.73 1.82
C ALA A 120 4.29 -11.27 1.87
N LYS A 121 3.92 -11.86 3.03
CA LYS A 121 3.72 -13.32 3.15
C LYS A 121 2.55 -13.81 2.31
N VAL A 122 1.43 -13.09 2.32
CA VAL A 122 0.26 -13.43 1.49
C VAL A 122 0.61 -13.34 -0.01
N VAL A 123 1.38 -12.33 -0.41
CA VAL A 123 1.89 -12.19 -1.78
C VAL A 123 2.79 -13.36 -2.13
N LEU A 124 3.79 -13.69 -1.29
CA LEU A 124 4.70 -14.81 -1.50
C LEU A 124 3.96 -16.13 -1.72
N ASP A 125 3.04 -16.46 -0.80
CA ASP A 125 2.29 -17.72 -0.87
C ASP A 125 1.44 -17.80 -2.14
N THR A 126 0.80 -16.69 -2.51
CA THR A 126 -0.01 -16.61 -3.71
C THR A 126 0.85 -16.75 -4.97
N LEU A 127 2.03 -16.13 -5.02
CA LEU A 127 2.95 -16.23 -6.16
C LEU A 127 3.49 -17.65 -6.33
N ILE A 128 3.87 -18.32 -5.23
CA ILE A 128 4.34 -19.71 -5.26
C ILE A 128 3.24 -20.63 -5.75
N ASP A 129 2.00 -20.43 -5.32
CA ASP A 129 0.86 -21.25 -5.71
C ASP A 129 0.56 -21.16 -7.23
N ILE A 130 0.61 -19.94 -7.80
CA ILE A 130 0.28 -19.72 -9.22
C ILE A 130 1.48 -19.88 -10.16
N ASN A 131 2.70 -19.81 -9.65
CA ASN A 131 3.94 -19.94 -10.43
C ASN A 131 5.07 -20.58 -9.59
N PRO A 132 4.97 -21.89 -9.29
CA PRO A 132 5.90 -22.60 -8.40
C PRO A 132 7.33 -22.69 -8.94
N LYS A 133 7.54 -22.53 -10.26
CA LYS A 133 8.87 -22.61 -10.89
C LYS A 133 9.84 -21.53 -10.40
N ASP A 134 9.33 -20.34 -10.04
CA ASP A 134 10.14 -19.20 -9.60
C ASP A 134 10.20 -19.09 -8.05
N LYS A 135 9.78 -20.14 -7.33
CA LYS A 135 9.69 -20.18 -5.86
C LYS A 135 10.97 -19.69 -5.16
N GLU A 136 12.13 -20.17 -5.59
CA GLU A 136 13.40 -19.84 -4.95
C GLU A 136 13.73 -18.34 -5.08
N ILE A 137 13.46 -17.74 -6.25
CA ILE A 137 13.65 -16.31 -6.48
C ILE A 137 12.70 -15.49 -5.59
N TYR A 138 11.43 -15.92 -5.50
CA TYR A 138 10.44 -15.25 -4.64
C TYR A 138 10.84 -15.32 -3.17
N LEU A 139 11.32 -16.46 -2.67
CA LEU A 139 11.79 -16.62 -1.30
C LEU A 139 12.98 -15.72 -0.98
N GLN A 140 13.97 -15.63 -1.89
CA GLN A 140 15.13 -14.76 -1.71
C GLN A 140 14.73 -13.28 -1.65
N ASN A 141 13.86 -12.85 -2.55
CA ASN A 141 13.40 -11.47 -2.60
C ASN A 141 12.50 -11.13 -1.39
N TYR A 142 11.62 -12.04 -1.00
CA TYR A 142 10.82 -11.93 0.22
C TYR A 142 11.72 -11.72 1.45
N LYS A 143 12.75 -12.54 1.64
CA LYS A 143 13.71 -12.39 2.74
C LYS A 143 14.36 -11.00 2.77
N LYS A 144 14.77 -10.48 1.60
CA LYS A 144 15.31 -9.10 1.48
C LYS A 144 14.27 -8.06 1.91
N TYR A 145 13.03 -8.22 1.47
CA TYR A 145 11.96 -7.28 1.79
C TYR A 145 11.60 -7.28 3.28
N ILE A 146 11.50 -8.46 3.91
CA ILE A 146 11.27 -8.59 5.37
C ILE A 146 12.40 -7.95 6.16
N ASN A 147 13.67 -8.18 5.79
CA ASN A 147 14.80 -7.53 6.44
C ASN A 147 14.74 -6.00 6.33
N LYS A 148 14.32 -5.46 5.17
CA LYS A 148 14.09 -4.01 4.99
C LYS A 148 13.03 -3.49 5.96
N LEU A 149 11.92 -4.20 6.13
CA LEU A 149 10.85 -3.82 7.05
C LEU A 149 11.30 -3.86 8.50
N ALA A 150 11.99 -4.92 8.93
CA ALA A 150 12.55 -5.04 10.27
C ALA A 150 13.53 -3.89 10.59
N ASN A 151 14.38 -3.53 9.64
CA ASN A 151 15.29 -2.39 9.80
C ASN A 151 14.52 -1.06 9.94
N LEU A 152 13.41 -0.88 9.22
CA LEU A 152 12.56 0.31 9.37
C LEU A 152 11.88 0.37 10.74
N GLU A 153 11.44 -0.77 11.29
CA GLU A 153 10.91 -0.83 12.66
C GLU A 153 11.95 -0.40 13.69
N VAL A 154 13.16 -0.99 13.62
CA VAL A 154 14.27 -0.63 14.51
C VAL A 154 14.63 0.85 14.39
N LYS A 155 14.68 1.37 13.15
CA LYS A 155 14.94 2.79 12.87
C LYS A 155 13.85 3.67 13.49
N GLY A 156 12.58 3.31 13.32
CA GLY A 156 11.45 4.04 13.87
C GLY A 156 11.53 4.15 15.40
N PHE A 157 11.77 3.04 16.11
CA PHE A 157 11.92 3.06 17.57
C PHE A 157 13.13 3.89 18.05
N LYS A 158 14.20 3.96 17.29
CA LYS A 158 15.38 4.76 17.64
C LYS A 158 15.22 6.25 17.35
N GLU A 159 14.62 6.61 16.24
CA GLU A 159 14.69 7.97 15.69
C GLU A 159 13.44 8.81 15.93
N ILE A 160 12.26 8.21 16.09
CA ILE A 160 11.03 8.97 16.38
C ILE A 160 11.11 9.56 17.78
N LYS A 161 10.93 10.90 17.86
CA LYS A 161 10.97 11.67 19.11
C LYS A 161 9.60 12.23 19.51
N GLN A 162 8.75 12.49 18.53
CA GLN A 162 7.40 13.01 18.77
C GLN A 162 6.47 11.90 19.28
N LYS A 163 5.52 12.26 20.15
CA LYS A 163 4.52 11.33 20.69
C LYS A 163 3.18 11.40 19.97
N ALA A 164 2.97 12.47 19.20
CA ALA A 164 1.75 12.71 18.46
C ALA A 164 2.04 13.53 17.19
N PHE A 165 1.18 13.40 16.21
CA PHE A 165 1.20 14.19 14.98
C PHE A 165 -0.22 14.41 14.46
N ILE A 166 -0.38 15.41 13.58
CA ILE A 166 -1.66 15.71 12.95
C ILE A 166 -1.61 15.22 11.50
N THR A 167 -2.73 14.63 11.04
CA THR A 167 -2.93 14.31 9.63
C THR A 167 -4.20 14.99 9.11
N PHE A 168 -4.30 15.21 7.79
CA PHE A 168 -5.57 15.63 7.24
C PHE A 168 -6.56 14.45 7.23
N HIS A 169 -6.23 13.35 6.59
CA HIS A 169 -7.00 12.09 6.53
C HIS A 169 -6.35 11.04 7.44
N PRO A 170 -7.11 10.22 8.20
CA PRO A 170 -6.56 9.24 9.15
C PRO A 170 -5.95 8.02 8.46
N SER A 171 -4.86 8.23 7.71
CA SER A 171 -4.19 7.18 6.91
C SER A 171 -3.14 6.42 7.71
N PHE A 172 -2.55 7.02 8.74
CA PHE A 172 -1.35 6.48 9.40
C PHE A 172 -1.64 5.81 10.75
N TYR A 173 -2.89 5.39 10.94
CA TYR A 173 -3.35 4.80 12.20
C TYR A 173 -2.53 3.60 12.65
N TYR A 174 -2.21 2.68 11.75
CA TYR A 174 -1.43 1.49 12.10
C TYR A 174 0.04 1.80 12.32
N PHE A 175 0.63 2.69 11.51
CA PHE A 175 1.96 3.24 11.78
C PHE A 175 2.03 3.87 13.17
N ALA A 176 1.04 4.68 13.52
CA ALA A 176 0.96 5.30 14.83
C ALA A 176 0.88 4.24 15.96
N LYS A 177 0.13 3.16 15.75
CA LYS A 177 0.06 2.04 16.72
C LYS A 177 1.38 1.31 16.87
N ASP A 178 2.07 1.00 15.77
CA ASP A 178 3.33 0.28 15.77
C ASP A 178 4.39 1.02 16.61
N PHE A 179 4.41 2.35 16.53
CA PHE A 179 5.38 3.21 17.22
C PHE A 179 4.84 3.92 18.48
N HIS A 180 3.70 3.50 19.00
CA HIS A 180 3.07 4.08 20.22
C HIS A 180 2.82 5.59 20.10
N LEU A 181 2.42 6.05 18.91
CA LEU A 181 2.12 7.45 18.61
C LEU A 181 0.60 7.70 18.62
N LYS A 182 0.24 8.98 18.73
CA LYS A 182 -1.14 9.44 18.57
C LYS A 182 -1.31 10.17 17.25
N GLU A 183 -2.10 9.60 16.35
CA GLU A 183 -2.57 10.30 15.15
C GLU A 183 -3.83 11.11 15.45
N ILE A 184 -3.83 12.40 15.12
CA ILE A 184 -4.99 13.28 15.22
C ILE A 184 -5.39 13.72 13.82
N ALA A 185 -6.52 13.22 13.31
CA ALA A 185 -7.00 13.54 11.98
C ALA A 185 -7.86 14.81 11.97
N LEU A 186 -7.65 15.69 10.97
CA LEU A 186 -8.49 16.86 10.75
C LEU A 186 -9.83 16.47 10.13
N GLN A 187 -9.83 15.51 9.22
CA GLN A 187 -11.01 15.02 8.54
C GLN A 187 -11.77 14.01 9.42
N LYS A 188 -13.10 14.14 9.47
CA LYS A 188 -13.99 13.16 10.10
C LYS A 188 -14.94 12.59 9.06
N GLN A 189 -15.03 11.25 8.95
CA GLN A 189 -15.96 10.55 8.05
C GLN A 189 -15.93 11.07 6.61
N GLY A 190 -14.74 11.40 6.09
CA GLY A 190 -14.58 11.91 4.73
C GLY A 190 -14.96 13.40 4.55
N LYS A 191 -15.45 14.09 5.59
CA LYS A 191 -15.89 15.49 5.52
C LYS A 191 -14.78 16.47 5.97
N ALA A 192 -14.76 17.66 5.37
CA ALA A 192 -13.89 18.74 5.81
C ALA A 192 -14.17 19.13 7.27
N PRO A 193 -13.13 19.52 8.03
CA PRO A 193 -13.30 19.89 9.44
C PRO A 193 -14.12 21.17 9.61
N SER A 194 -15.01 21.20 10.62
CA SER A 194 -15.67 22.43 11.05
C SER A 194 -14.69 23.35 11.80
N PHE A 195 -14.97 24.65 11.83
CA PHE A 195 -14.16 25.62 12.60
C PHE A 195 -14.06 25.25 14.09
N LYS A 196 -15.17 24.81 14.69
CA LYS A 196 -15.20 24.37 16.08
C LYS A 196 -14.26 23.17 16.31
N TYR A 197 -14.23 22.21 15.39
CA TYR A 197 -13.33 21.07 15.47
C TYR A 197 -11.87 21.45 15.27
N LEU A 198 -11.57 22.34 14.32
CA LEU A 198 -10.22 22.88 14.14
C LEU A 198 -9.70 23.57 15.41
N ALA A 199 -10.52 24.42 16.03
CA ALA A 199 -10.17 25.07 17.30
C ALA A 199 -9.83 24.03 18.39
N LYS A 200 -10.64 22.96 18.54
CA LYS A 200 -10.37 21.87 19.47
C LYS A 200 -9.04 21.17 19.16
N VAL A 201 -8.77 20.84 17.89
CA VAL A 201 -7.51 20.20 17.48
C VAL A 201 -6.31 21.11 17.79
N ILE A 202 -6.40 22.41 17.54
CA ILE A 202 -5.35 23.38 17.86
C ILE A 202 -5.05 23.40 19.37
N GLN A 203 -6.09 23.38 20.23
CA GLN A 203 -5.90 23.34 21.68
C GLN A 203 -5.18 22.04 22.10
N ILE A 204 -5.62 20.88 21.61
CA ILE A 204 -4.97 19.59 21.89
C ILE A 204 -3.53 19.61 21.42
N ALA A 205 -3.28 20.07 20.20
CA ALA A 205 -1.96 20.10 19.60
C ALA A 205 -0.96 20.98 20.38
N LYS A 206 -1.41 22.12 20.91
CA LYS A 206 -0.61 22.98 21.80
C LYS A 206 -0.27 22.27 23.10
N LYS A 207 -1.27 21.61 23.74
CA LYS A 207 -1.08 20.87 24.99
C LYS A 207 -0.11 19.69 24.82
N GLU A 208 -0.19 18.99 23.70
CA GLU A 208 0.64 17.83 23.40
C GLU A 208 1.94 18.18 22.66
N HIS A 209 2.26 19.48 22.51
CA HIS A 209 3.46 20.01 21.85
C HIS A 209 3.72 19.42 20.46
N ILE A 210 2.66 19.24 19.66
CA ILE A 210 2.76 18.65 18.33
C ILE A 210 3.52 19.61 17.39
N LYS A 211 4.56 19.08 16.71
CA LYS A 211 5.43 19.83 15.82
C LYS A 211 5.26 19.47 14.34
N THR A 212 4.44 18.48 14.02
CA THR A 212 4.29 18.00 12.63
C THR A 212 2.84 17.83 12.24
N VAL A 213 2.50 18.41 11.08
CA VAL A 213 1.21 18.24 10.40
C VAL A 213 1.49 17.58 9.05
N ILE A 214 0.93 16.40 8.82
CA ILE A 214 1.12 15.60 7.60
C ILE A 214 -0.12 15.74 6.71
N ILE A 215 0.11 15.95 5.42
CA ILE A 215 -0.95 15.98 4.42
C ILE A 215 -0.55 15.19 3.19
N ALA A 216 -1.49 14.42 2.65
CA ALA A 216 -1.28 13.75 1.38
C ALA A 216 -1.50 14.71 0.20
N PRO A 217 -0.80 14.50 -0.94
CA PRO A 217 -0.82 15.44 -2.08
C PRO A 217 -2.22 15.67 -2.66
N GLU A 218 -3.11 14.67 -2.59
CA GLU A 218 -4.47 14.70 -3.11
C GLU A 218 -5.45 15.58 -2.28
N PHE A 219 -5.04 16.07 -1.10
CA PHE A 219 -5.89 16.88 -0.25
C PHE A 219 -5.53 18.38 -0.27
N PRO A 220 -6.51 19.28 -0.06
CA PRO A 220 -6.27 20.71 -0.05
C PRO A 220 -5.42 21.13 1.16
N LYS A 221 -4.28 21.78 0.90
CA LYS A 221 -3.29 22.18 1.92
C LYS A 221 -3.79 23.26 2.90
N LYS A 222 -4.92 23.91 2.62
CA LYS A 222 -5.44 25.03 3.39
C LYS A 222 -5.56 24.74 4.89
N TYR A 223 -6.25 23.66 5.25
CA TYR A 223 -6.50 23.31 6.66
C TYR A 223 -5.21 22.93 7.40
N ALA A 224 -4.34 22.17 6.75
CA ALA A 224 -3.04 21.78 7.31
C ALA A 224 -2.18 23.02 7.59
N LYS A 225 -2.14 24.00 6.67
CA LYS A 225 -1.40 25.25 6.83
C LYS A 225 -1.95 26.09 7.99
N ILE A 226 -3.28 26.23 8.10
CA ILE A 226 -3.91 27.01 9.19
C ILE A 226 -3.54 26.40 10.54
N VAL A 227 -3.68 25.08 10.70
CA VAL A 227 -3.37 24.42 11.97
C VAL A 227 -1.88 24.54 12.28
N ALA A 228 -1.01 24.23 11.32
CA ALA A 228 0.44 24.31 11.50
C ALA A 228 0.89 25.71 11.94
N GLN A 229 0.39 26.77 11.29
CA GLN A 229 0.68 28.17 11.65
C GLN A 229 0.24 28.50 13.08
N LYS A 230 -0.96 28.04 13.50
CA LYS A 230 -1.50 28.32 14.85
C LYS A 230 -0.77 27.62 15.99
N ILE A 231 -0.05 26.52 15.70
CA ILE A 231 0.68 25.72 16.70
C ILE A 231 2.21 25.79 16.54
N GLY A 232 2.72 26.51 15.53
CA GLY A 232 4.16 26.57 15.24
C GLY A 232 4.74 25.26 14.68
N ALA A 233 3.92 24.44 14.00
CA ALA A 233 4.33 23.16 13.46
C ALA A 233 4.79 23.26 12.00
N LYS A 234 5.54 22.21 11.54
CA LYS A 234 5.92 22.07 10.13
C LYS A 234 4.88 21.24 9.38
N VAL A 235 4.55 21.67 8.15
CA VAL A 235 3.73 20.88 7.23
C VAL A 235 4.64 19.95 6.41
N LYS A 236 4.35 18.67 6.42
CA LYS A 236 5.00 17.65 5.58
C LYS A 236 4.00 17.08 4.59
N VAL A 237 4.40 17.01 3.33
CA VAL A 237 3.58 16.36 2.28
C VAL A 237 4.10 14.94 2.11
N ILE A 238 3.30 13.95 2.51
CA ILE A 238 3.67 12.53 2.45
C ILE A 238 2.49 11.76 1.84
N SER A 239 2.74 11.05 0.76
CA SER A 239 1.71 10.25 0.08
C SER A 239 1.50 8.90 0.77
N PRO A 240 0.28 8.57 1.22
CA PRO A 240 -0.04 7.24 1.68
C PRO A 240 -0.12 6.22 0.53
N LEU A 241 -0.16 6.67 -0.72
CA LEU A 241 -0.33 5.86 -1.92
C LEU A 241 0.94 5.79 -2.79
N ASN A 242 2.12 5.95 -2.19
CA ASN A 242 3.39 5.75 -2.89
C ASN A 242 3.53 4.28 -3.34
N GLU A 243 4.12 4.04 -4.50
CA GLU A 243 4.39 2.68 -4.99
C GLU A 243 5.27 1.90 -4.01
N GLU A 244 6.23 2.55 -3.37
CA GLU A 244 7.06 1.95 -2.34
C GLU A 244 6.55 2.32 -0.93
N PRO A 245 5.72 1.49 -0.27
CA PRO A 245 5.23 1.79 1.08
C PRO A 245 6.35 1.91 2.11
N THR A 246 7.47 1.21 1.93
CA THR A 246 8.67 1.35 2.77
C THR A 246 9.25 2.76 2.73
N LYS A 247 9.20 3.43 1.57
CA LYS A 247 9.62 4.82 1.43
C LYS A 247 8.71 5.78 2.19
N THR A 248 7.39 5.56 2.12
CA THR A 248 6.43 6.34 2.92
C THR A 248 6.69 6.20 4.41
N ILE A 249 6.97 4.98 4.90
CA ILE A 249 7.31 4.72 6.30
C ILE A 249 8.60 5.46 6.69
N GLU A 250 9.61 5.43 5.83
CA GLU A 250 10.87 6.15 6.06
C GLU A 250 10.68 7.67 6.12
N GLU A 251 9.85 8.24 5.23
CA GLU A 251 9.48 9.66 5.25
C GLU A 251 8.72 10.04 6.53
N LEU A 252 7.84 9.16 7.03
CA LEU A 252 7.14 9.35 8.31
C LEU A 252 8.11 9.36 9.49
N ILE A 253 9.03 8.39 9.56
CA ILE A 253 10.05 8.32 10.61
C ILE A 253 10.86 9.63 10.61
N LYS A 254 11.34 10.07 9.44
CA LYS A 254 12.11 11.32 9.29
C LYS A 254 11.29 12.57 9.66
N ALA A 255 10.00 12.58 9.41
CA ALA A 255 9.12 13.70 9.72
C ALA A 255 8.86 13.85 11.23
N LEU A 256 9.04 12.76 12.00
CA LEU A 256 8.70 12.66 13.43
C LEU A 256 9.95 12.58 14.34
N GLN A 257 11.14 12.80 13.81
CA GLN A 257 12.41 13.00 14.55
C GLN A 257 12.43 14.32 15.40
#